data_b64085d0edf637b738c70442f45247a8
#
_entry.id   b64085d0edf637b738c70442f45247a8
#
_cell.length_a   1.000
_cell.length_b   1.000
_cell.length_c   1.000
_cell.angle_alpha   90.00
_cell.angle_beta   90.00
_cell.angle_gamma   90.00
#
_symmetry.space_group_name_H-M   'P 1'
#
loop_
_entity.id
_entity.type
_entity.pdbx_description
1 polymer ?
#
loop_
_entity_poly.entity_id
_entity_poly.type
_entity_poly.pdbx_seq_one_letter_code
_entity_poly.pdbx_strand_id
1 'polypeptide(L)'
;GGVGQPPRAAPAPRLPVEGVDGTHFIDTADVRSVRADAHYTKVHDGIRERMCPWSISEAEAQLDPGLFVRVHRSHIVAMAHVTFVRKEGDGAIVELDGPSPHRVPVSRAKIAEVKARLGLVRRHAS
;
A
#
# COMPACT_ATOMS: atom_id res chain seq x y z
N GLY A 1 -24.05 -12.52 -19.43
CA GLY A 1 -23.56 -12.06 -20.58
C GLY A 1 -23.61 -13.19 -21.50
N GLY A 2 -23.02 -13.01 -22.64
CA GLY A 2 -22.90 -14.09 -23.53
C GLY A 2 -22.29 -15.29 -22.83
N VAL A 3 -22.80 -16.43 -23.17
CA VAL A 3 -22.22 -17.66 -22.70
C VAL A 3 -20.77 -17.69 -23.15
N GLY A 4 -19.88 -18.06 -22.29
CA GLY A 4 -18.49 -18.07 -22.64
C GLY A 4 -17.79 -16.76 -22.36
N GLN A 5 -18.54 -15.72 -22.05
CA GLN A 5 -17.92 -14.48 -21.57
C GLN A 5 -17.71 -14.59 -20.06
N PRO A 6 -16.46 -14.46 -19.60
CA PRO A 6 -16.25 -14.53 -18.16
C PRO A 6 -17.02 -13.41 -17.47
N PRO A 7 -17.44 -13.62 -16.24
CA PRO A 7 -18.01 -12.52 -15.49
C PRO A 7 -17.05 -11.35 -15.57
N ARG A 8 -17.59 -10.19 -15.89
CA ARG A 8 -16.74 -9.01 -15.92
C ARG A 8 -16.15 -8.83 -14.53
N ALA A 9 -14.83 -8.81 -14.47
CA ALA A 9 -14.17 -8.52 -13.22
C ALA A 9 -14.70 -7.19 -12.72
N ALA A 10 -14.97 -7.11 -11.44
CA ALA A 10 -15.29 -5.82 -10.85
C ALA A 10 -14.17 -4.84 -11.23
N PRO A 11 -14.50 -3.57 -11.49
CA PRO A 11 -13.46 -2.57 -11.73
C PRO A 11 -12.45 -2.63 -10.59
N ALA A 12 -11.18 -2.47 -10.92
CA ALA A 12 -10.15 -2.41 -9.89
C ALA A 12 -10.57 -1.36 -8.86
N PRO A 13 -10.40 -1.64 -7.56
CA PRO A 13 -10.73 -0.66 -6.55
C PRO A 13 -9.94 0.62 -6.76
N ARG A 14 -10.56 1.72 -6.46
CA ARG A 14 -9.92 3.03 -6.57
C ARG A 14 -10.10 3.77 -5.26
N LEU A 15 -9.14 4.66 -4.98
CA LEU A 15 -9.22 5.52 -3.82
C LEU A 15 -9.54 6.95 -4.26
N PRO A 16 -10.47 7.62 -3.58
CA PRO A 16 -10.74 9.02 -3.89
C PRO A 16 -9.62 9.90 -3.34
N VAL A 17 -9.20 10.87 -4.11
CA VAL A 17 -8.20 11.85 -3.68
C VAL A 17 -8.69 13.24 -4.03
N GLU A 18 -8.46 14.18 -3.13
CA GLU A 18 -8.94 15.54 -3.29
C GLU A 18 -8.00 16.33 -4.18
N GLY A 19 -8.57 16.99 -5.16
CA GLY A 19 -7.88 17.94 -6.01
C GLY A 19 -8.50 19.31 -5.90
N VAL A 20 -7.84 20.32 -6.47
CA VAL A 20 -8.36 21.70 -6.43
C VAL A 20 -9.66 21.84 -7.22
N ASP A 21 -9.89 20.97 -8.16
CA ASP A 21 -11.06 21.02 -9.06
C ASP A 21 -12.12 19.98 -8.68
N GLY A 22 -11.89 19.17 -7.67
CA GLY A 22 -12.83 18.15 -7.26
C GLY A 22 -12.12 16.87 -6.82
N THR A 23 -12.87 15.79 -6.78
CA THR A 23 -12.36 14.49 -6.34
C THR A 23 -11.89 13.69 -7.55
N HIS A 24 -10.67 13.22 -7.50
CA HIS A 24 -10.11 12.30 -8.48
C HIS A 24 -10.09 10.91 -7.90
N PHE A 25 -9.90 9.90 -8.73
CA PHE A 25 -9.84 8.52 -8.28
C PHE A 25 -8.53 7.90 -8.77
N ILE A 26 -7.79 7.31 -7.84
CA ILE A 26 -6.53 6.64 -8.15
C ILE A 26 -6.77 5.13 -8.13
N ASP A 27 -6.34 4.44 -9.18
CA ASP A 27 -6.37 2.98 -9.18
C ASP A 27 -5.42 2.47 -8.11
N THR A 28 -5.84 1.43 -7.38
CA THR A 28 -5.00 0.88 -6.33
C THR A 28 -3.68 0.34 -6.86
N ALA A 29 -3.64 -0.03 -8.14
CA ALA A 29 -2.40 -0.47 -8.78
C ALA A 29 -1.32 0.63 -8.81
N ASP A 30 -1.74 1.90 -8.75
CA ASP A 30 -0.81 3.03 -8.77
C ASP A 30 -0.43 3.49 -7.36
N VAL A 31 -1.04 2.93 -6.34
CA VAL A 31 -0.77 3.31 -4.95
C VAL A 31 0.50 2.63 -4.46
N ARG A 32 1.45 3.42 -3.98
CA ARG A 32 2.67 2.90 -3.35
C ARG A 32 2.49 2.73 -1.85
N SER A 33 1.91 3.74 -1.21
CA SER A 33 1.70 3.69 0.24
C SER A 33 0.56 4.59 0.65
N VAL A 34 0.04 4.34 1.84
CA VAL A 34 -1.00 5.17 2.45
C VAL A 34 -0.56 5.42 3.90
N ARG A 35 -0.59 6.67 4.32
CA ARG A 35 -0.32 7.00 5.71
C ARG A 35 -1.48 7.76 6.33
N ALA A 36 -1.70 7.52 7.61
CA ALA A 36 -2.73 8.24 8.35
C ALA A 36 -2.30 9.68 8.61
N ASP A 37 -3.25 10.61 8.49
CA ASP A 37 -3.05 12.01 8.81
C ASP A 37 -4.34 12.51 9.46
N ALA A 38 -4.38 12.46 10.77
CA ALA A 38 -5.59 12.73 11.56
C ALA A 38 -6.72 11.80 11.10
N HIS A 39 -7.85 12.36 10.66
CA HIS A 39 -8.99 11.56 10.20
C HIS A 39 -8.93 11.21 8.73
N TYR A 40 -7.89 11.68 8.04
CA TYR A 40 -7.69 11.48 6.61
C TYR A 40 -6.49 10.60 6.38
N THR A 41 -6.21 10.35 5.11
CA THR A 41 -4.99 9.66 4.73
C THR A 41 -4.28 10.42 3.62
N LYS A 42 -2.98 10.17 3.51
CA LYS A 42 -2.18 10.63 2.39
C LYS A 42 -1.79 9.41 1.58
N VAL A 43 -2.17 9.42 0.32
CA VAL A 43 -1.90 8.33 -0.62
C VAL A 43 -0.74 8.75 -1.50
N HIS A 44 0.33 7.95 -1.49
CA HIS A 44 1.48 8.22 -2.35
C HIS A 44 1.35 7.42 -3.63
N ASP A 45 1.40 8.11 -4.76
CA ASP A 45 1.20 7.52 -6.08
C ASP A 45 2.52 7.26 -6.83
N GLY A 46 3.64 7.30 -6.13
CA GLY A 46 4.96 7.16 -6.74
C GLY A 46 5.61 8.49 -7.06
N ILE A 47 4.84 9.55 -7.13
CA ILE A 47 5.31 10.91 -7.45
C ILE A 47 5.14 11.82 -6.26
N ARG A 48 3.97 11.83 -5.67
CA ARG A 48 3.64 12.74 -4.58
C ARG A 48 2.55 12.13 -3.70
N GLU A 49 2.33 12.76 -2.56
CA GLU A 49 1.21 12.43 -1.69
C GLU A 49 -0.04 13.19 -2.11
N ARG A 50 -1.17 12.51 -2.03
CA ARG A 50 -2.46 13.11 -2.33
C ARG A 50 -3.41 12.81 -1.18
N MET A 51 -4.27 13.75 -0.85
CA MET A 51 -5.18 13.59 0.28
C MET A 51 -6.37 12.71 -0.10
N CYS A 52 -6.60 11.69 0.71
CA CYS A 52 -7.78 10.85 0.62
C CYS A 52 -8.67 11.16 1.83
N PRO A 53 -9.96 11.40 1.63
CA PRO A 53 -10.84 11.76 2.76
C PRO A 53 -11.17 10.60 3.69
N TRP A 54 -10.73 9.40 3.38
CA TRP A 54 -10.99 8.22 4.20
C TRP A 54 -9.95 8.07 5.30
N SER A 55 -10.36 7.43 6.40
CA SER A 55 -9.41 7.01 7.43
C SER A 55 -8.53 5.88 6.88
N ILE A 56 -7.42 5.59 7.60
CA ILE A 56 -6.54 4.51 7.15
C ILE A 56 -7.24 3.15 7.18
N SER A 57 -8.16 2.94 8.11
CA SER A 57 -8.90 1.68 8.16
C SER A 57 -9.88 1.56 7.00
N GLU A 58 -10.52 2.67 6.64
CA GLU A 58 -11.41 2.69 5.48
C GLU A 58 -10.63 2.46 4.20
N ALA A 59 -9.47 3.09 4.07
CA ALA A 59 -8.61 2.90 2.90
C ALA A 59 -8.12 1.45 2.84
N GLU A 60 -7.71 0.91 3.98
CA GLU A 60 -7.25 -0.48 4.04
C GLU A 60 -8.31 -1.45 3.55
N ALA A 61 -9.58 -1.19 3.89
CA ALA A 61 -10.68 -2.06 3.50
C ALA A 61 -10.86 -2.12 1.98
N GLN A 62 -10.39 -1.11 1.26
CA GLN A 62 -10.48 -1.07 -0.20
C GLN A 62 -9.25 -1.65 -0.90
N LEU A 63 -8.21 -1.96 -0.14
CA LEU A 63 -6.97 -2.47 -0.71
C LEU A 63 -6.91 -3.98 -0.60
N ASP A 64 -6.40 -4.63 -1.63
CA ASP A 64 -6.27 -6.07 -1.66
C ASP A 64 -5.23 -6.52 -0.63
N PRO A 65 -5.61 -7.29 0.40
CA PRO A 65 -4.66 -7.74 1.41
C PRO A 65 -3.58 -8.67 0.86
N GLY A 66 -3.78 -9.21 -0.34
CA GLY A 66 -2.73 -9.97 -1.03
C GLY A 66 -1.64 -9.10 -1.61
N LEU A 67 -1.90 -7.81 -1.80
CA LEU A 67 -0.97 -6.88 -2.42
C LEU A 67 -0.48 -5.80 -1.47
N PHE A 68 -1.23 -5.50 -0.43
CA PHE A 68 -0.92 -4.43 0.52
C PHE A 68 -0.81 -4.97 1.93
N VAL A 69 0.10 -4.41 2.70
CA VAL A 69 0.28 -4.77 4.10
C VAL A 69 0.26 -3.52 4.94
N ARG A 70 -0.52 -3.55 6.00
CA ARG A 70 -0.48 -2.48 7.00
C ARG A 70 0.73 -2.72 7.88
N VAL A 71 1.84 -2.06 7.53
CA VAL A 71 3.14 -2.31 8.15
C VAL A 71 3.34 -1.55 9.46
N HIS A 72 2.45 -0.63 9.74
CA HIS A 72 2.48 0.20 10.92
C HIS A 72 1.04 0.64 11.19
N ARG A 73 0.71 0.99 12.42
CA ARG A 73 -0.65 1.46 12.71
C ARG A 73 -1.07 2.63 11.83
N SER A 74 -0.10 3.39 11.34
CA SER A 74 -0.34 4.59 10.52
C SER A 74 0.11 4.44 9.07
N HIS A 75 0.55 3.26 8.64
CA HIS A 75 1.11 3.11 7.30
C HIS A 75 0.72 1.78 6.66
N ILE A 76 0.38 1.86 5.37
CA ILE A 76 0.12 0.70 4.53
C ILE A 76 1.05 0.81 3.32
N VAL A 77 1.62 -0.30 2.87
CA VAL A 77 2.50 -0.30 1.69
C VAL A 77 2.06 -1.34 0.68
N ALA A 78 2.31 -1.03 -0.58
CA ALA A 78 2.15 -1.97 -1.69
C ALA A 78 3.42 -2.80 -1.78
N MET A 79 3.33 -4.09 -1.48
CA MET A 79 4.51 -4.94 -1.37
C MET A 79 5.29 -5.08 -2.66
N ALA A 80 4.59 -5.07 -3.81
CA ALA A 80 5.27 -5.18 -5.11
C ALA A 80 6.15 -3.98 -5.43
N HIS A 81 5.96 -2.86 -4.74
CA HIS A 81 6.72 -1.64 -4.98
C HIS A 81 7.86 -1.44 -3.98
N VAL A 82 8.04 -2.38 -3.05
CA VAL A 82 9.15 -2.30 -2.09
C VAL A 82 10.44 -2.69 -2.80
N THR A 83 11.42 -1.80 -2.77
CA THR A 83 12.72 -2.02 -3.44
C THR A 83 13.85 -2.20 -2.44
N PHE A 84 13.63 -1.90 -1.17
CA PHE A 84 14.69 -1.92 -0.18
C PHE A 84 14.08 -2.05 1.20
N VAL A 85 14.72 -2.81 2.06
CA VAL A 85 14.33 -2.92 3.45
C VAL A 85 15.59 -2.98 4.31
N ARG A 86 15.58 -2.25 5.41
CA ARG A 86 16.66 -2.35 6.39
C ARG A 86 16.08 -2.30 7.79
N LYS A 87 16.80 -2.90 8.71
CA LYS A 87 16.44 -2.81 10.12
C LYS A 87 16.78 -1.42 10.65
N GLU A 88 15.92 -0.87 11.49
CA GLU A 88 16.17 0.41 12.13
C GLU A 88 15.58 0.36 13.53
N GLY A 89 16.44 0.43 14.54
CA GLY A 89 16.01 0.27 15.92
C GLY A 89 15.30 -1.06 16.11
N ASP A 90 14.14 -1.03 16.75
CA ASP A 90 13.32 -2.22 16.94
C ASP A 90 12.46 -2.55 15.73
N GLY A 91 12.33 -1.62 14.80
CA GLY A 91 11.51 -1.78 13.62
C GLY A 91 12.34 -1.94 12.37
N ALA A 92 11.77 -1.54 11.25
CA ALA A 92 12.43 -1.54 9.96
C ALA A 92 11.95 -0.37 9.13
N ILE A 93 12.66 -0.12 8.04
CA ILE A 93 12.28 0.88 7.05
C ILE A 93 12.23 0.17 5.71
N VAL A 94 11.17 0.44 4.96
CA VAL A 94 11.08 -0.01 3.57
C VAL A 94 11.11 1.21 2.66
N GLU A 95 11.74 1.05 1.50
CA GLU A 95 11.72 2.08 0.46
C GLU A 95 10.85 1.61 -0.69
N LEU A 96 10.07 2.51 -1.21
CA LEU A 96 9.14 2.23 -2.30
C LEU A 96 9.60 2.94 -3.56
N ASP A 97 9.38 2.29 -4.70
CA ASP A 97 9.80 2.79 -5.98
C ASP A 97 8.94 3.97 -6.47
N GLY A 98 9.32 4.50 -7.60
CA GLY A 98 8.61 5.57 -8.28
C GLY A 98 9.57 6.70 -8.64
N PRO A 99 9.09 7.68 -9.41
CA PRO A 99 9.91 8.86 -9.73
C PRO A 99 10.35 9.62 -8.49
N SER A 100 9.59 9.53 -7.40
CA SER A 100 9.95 10.10 -6.11
C SER A 100 9.94 9.00 -5.06
N PRO A 101 11.01 8.19 -4.98
CA PRO A 101 11.07 7.12 -3.98
C PRO A 101 10.94 7.68 -2.57
N HIS A 102 10.28 6.93 -1.71
CA HIS A 102 10.08 7.37 -0.34
C HIS A 102 10.18 6.18 0.60
N ARG A 103 10.34 6.47 1.89
CA ARG A 103 10.54 5.47 2.91
C ARG A 103 9.37 5.44 3.87
N VAL A 104 9.05 4.23 4.34
CA VAL A 104 7.93 4.00 5.24
C VAL A 104 8.41 3.17 6.42
N PRO A 105 8.07 3.56 7.65
CA PRO A 105 8.46 2.77 8.82
C PRO A 105 7.60 1.51 8.93
N VAL A 106 8.24 0.44 9.37
CA VAL A 106 7.59 -0.85 9.63
C VAL A 106 7.70 -1.11 11.12
N SER A 107 6.58 -1.35 11.78
CA SER A 107 6.60 -1.64 13.20
C SER A 107 7.21 -3.01 13.45
N ARG A 108 7.78 -3.18 14.65
CA ARG A 108 8.41 -4.43 15.06
C ARG A 108 7.50 -5.62 14.85
N ALA A 109 6.23 -5.48 15.20
CA ALA A 109 5.26 -6.57 15.10
C ALA A 109 4.99 -7.01 13.65
N LYS A 110 5.33 -6.17 12.68
CA LYS A 110 5.05 -6.44 11.26
C LYS A 110 6.27 -6.89 10.47
N ILE A 111 7.45 -6.88 11.09
CA ILE A 111 8.68 -7.22 10.36
C ILE A 111 8.63 -8.62 9.76
N ALA A 112 8.17 -9.59 10.55
CA ALA A 112 8.12 -10.98 10.07
C ALA A 112 7.21 -11.12 8.85
N GLU A 113 6.06 -10.47 8.88
CA GLU A 113 5.13 -10.52 7.75
C GLU A 113 5.73 -9.86 6.51
N VAL A 114 6.37 -8.70 6.68
CA VAL A 114 6.99 -8.01 5.56
C VAL A 114 8.10 -8.86 4.95
N LYS A 115 8.94 -9.46 5.78
CA LYS A 115 10.02 -10.32 5.29
C LYS A 115 9.47 -11.55 4.55
N ALA A 116 8.42 -12.15 5.08
CA ALA A 116 7.80 -13.29 4.43
C ALA A 116 7.23 -12.91 3.07
N ARG A 117 6.55 -11.76 3.00
CA ARG A 117 5.98 -11.27 1.74
C ARG A 117 7.05 -10.93 0.71
N LEU A 118 8.22 -10.49 1.17
CA LEU A 118 9.34 -10.16 0.28
C LEU A 118 10.17 -11.39 -0.08
N GLY A 119 9.83 -12.55 0.46
CA GLY A 119 10.61 -13.76 0.20
C GLY A 119 11.93 -13.80 0.92
N LEU A 120 12.09 -13.01 1.99
CA LEU A 120 13.35 -12.94 2.72
C LEU A 120 13.44 -14.00 3.83
N VAL A 121 12.35 -14.69 4.11
CA VAL A 121 12.36 -15.78 5.08
C VAL A 121 12.91 -17.02 4.39
N ARG A 122 14.00 -17.56 4.94
CA ARG A 122 14.60 -18.76 4.37
C ARG A 122 13.68 -19.94 4.63
N ARG A 123 13.26 -20.59 3.57
CA ARG A 123 12.50 -21.83 3.71
C ARG A 123 13.47 -22.96 4.03
N HIS A 124 13.04 -23.82 4.93
CA HIS A 124 13.80 -25.04 5.14
C HIS A 124 13.78 -25.85 3.86
N ALA A 125 14.93 -26.33 3.46
CA ALA A 125 15.02 -27.26 2.38
C ALA A 125 14.30 -28.52 2.84
N SER A 126 13.29 -28.84 2.16
CA SER A 126 12.53 -30.03 2.49
C SER A 126 12.72 -31.06 1.40
#